data_772dbf58fef7f0aa925498b6edf4d11d
#
_entry.id   772dbf58fef7f0aa925498b6edf4d11d
#
_cell.length_a   1.000
_cell.length_b   1.000
_cell.length_c   1.000
_cell.angle_alpha   90.00
_cell.angle_beta   90.00
_cell.angle_gamma   90.00
#
_symmetry.space_group_name_H-M   'P 1'
#
loop_
_entity.id
_entity.type
_entity.pdbx_description
1 polymer ?
#
loop_
_entity_poly.entity_id
_entity_poly.type
_entity_poly.pdbx_seq_one_letter_code
_entity_poly.pdbx_strand_id
1 'polypeptide(L)'
;MRRIVVNEKIKLLAEKYAKGLEIGKNLSTKPLSSLKILKEAMKKNTTKIVFSAKQSNPKGNRKRIFSAKELPQYAEYIQTIIDLYSSINKLLPWQYEGVIHRMELVLKPEYLNAAVKIAKADSFSFADLIVKAMDYKGVRENIFPDYMRNDTLGIKTCVYCNAQFAITAETEPALTPAMIKKRGKRRGRKPQPRPAILRANYELDHNLPKSSYPYLCTNFYNLIPCCSSCNKHKSKYPLDFTLYAKNGDELEPLYFELPTDDLLKFQLRHVCGGLHVELKDRVGGTLAEEFNKRFAIDPIYKEHSEEIRELLWRHYIYSSSGIAALKDGFKDLFQDGFDINRFILGTYADAKDVFKRP
;
A
#
# COMPACT_ATOMS: atom_id res chain seq x y z
N MET A 1 5.29 8.67 11.20
CA MET A 1 5.10 7.58 10.21
C MET A 1 6.22 6.57 10.41
N ARG A 2 5.91 5.29 10.39
CA ARG A 2 6.88 4.23 10.71
C ARG A 2 7.13 3.30 9.52
N ARG A 3 8.34 2.77 9.43
CA ARG A 3 8.71 1.67 8.52
C ARG A 3 8.62 0.32 9.24
N ILE A 4 8.56 -0.73 8.47
CA ILE A 4 8.54 -2.12 8.95
C ILE A 4 9.89 -2.76 8.63
N VAL A 5 10.60 -3.29 9.65
CA VAL A 5 11.83 -4.05 9.42
C VAL A 5 11.52 -5.34 8.71
N VAL A 6 12.21 -5.61 7.61
CA VAL A 6 12.10 -6.88 6.88
C VAL A 6 12.85 -7.97 7.63
N ASN A 7 12.14 -8.65 8.51
CA ASN A 7 12.62 -9.84 9.22
C ASN A 7 12.30 -11.13 8.45
N GLU A 8 12.77 -12.27 8.95
CA GLU A 8 12.55 -13.56 8.30
C GLU A 8 11.08 -13.93 8.14
N LYS A 9 10.20 -13.54 9.09
CA LYS A 9 8.75 -13.79 8.99
C LYS A 9 8.14 -13.05 7.81
N ILE A 10 8.55 -11.81 7.56
CA ILE A 10 8.07 -11.00 6.44
C ILE A 10 8.63 -11.54 5.11
N LYS A 11 9.89 -11.99 5.08
CA LYS A 11 10.46 -12.63 3.89
C LYS A 11 9.70 -13.90 3.52
N LEU A 12 9.43 -14.76 4.49
CA LEU A 12 8.63 -15.98 4.28
C LEU A 12 7.21 -15.65 3.80
N LEU A 13 6.61 -14.58 4.31
CA LEU A 13 5.30 -14.10 3.86
C LEU A 13 5.34 -13.66 2.39
N ALA A 14 6.36 -12.89 2.01
CA ALA A 14 6.57 -12.46 0.62
C ALA A 14 6.87 -13.63 -0.32
N GLU A 15 7.60 -14.65 0.14
CA GLU A 15 7.84 -15.86 -0.63
C GLU A 15 6.56 -16.65 -0.87
N LYS A 16 5.73 -16.81 0.17
CA LYS A 16 4.42 -17.46 0.06
C LYS A 16 3.52 -16.71 -0.93
N TYR A 17 3.55 -15.38 -0.87
CA TYR A 17 2.83 -14.51 -1.80
C TYR A 17 3.29 -14.73 -3.24
N ALA A 18 4.59 -14.65 -3.52
CA ALA A 18 5.16 -14.81 -4.85
C ALA A 18 4.82 -16.20 -5.45
N LYS A 19 4.95 -17.28 -4.66
CA LYS A 19 4.53 -18.64 -5.07
C LYS A 19 3.04 -18.72 -5.40
N GLY A 20 2.19 -18.04 -4.62
CA GLY A 20 0.76 -17.94 -4.88
C GLY A 20 0.44 -17.30 -6.23
N LEU A 21 1.17 -16.25 -6.59
CA LEU A 21 1.03 -15.58 -7.90
C LEU A 21 1.49 -16.47 -9.07
N GLU A 22 2.56 -17.25 -8.90
CA GLU A 22 3.03 -18.18 -9.93
C GLU A 22 2.00 -19.26 -10.25
N ILE A 23 1.40 -19.83 -9.21
CA ILE A 23 0.33 -20.84 -9.35
C ILE A 23 -0.93 -20.22 -9.96
N GLY A 24 -1.14 -18.91 -9.77
CA GLY A 24 -2.32 -18.19 -10.23
C GLY A 24 -3.61 -18.58 -9.49
N LYS A 25 -3.49 -19.07 -8.24
CA LYS A 25 -4.65 -19.42 -7.40
C LYS A 25 -5.40 -18.14 -7.02
N ASN A 26 -6.72 -18.15 -7.19
CA ASN A 26 -7.60 -17.01 -6.90
C ASN A 26 -7.39 -15.76 -7.81
N LEU A 27 -6.62 -15.88 -8.86
CA LEU A 27 -6.48 -14.84 -9.89
C LEU A 27 -7.49 -15.03 -11.02
N SER A 28 -7.89 -13.94 -11.67
CA SER A 28 -8.80 -13.97 -12.83
C SER A 28 -8.12 -14.57 -14.05
N THR A 29 -6.82 -14.37 -14.17
CA THR A 29 -5.98 -14.90 -15.25
C THR A 29 -4.68 -15.44 -14.67
N LYS A 30 -3.98 -16.29 -15.43
CA LYS A 30 -2.63 -16.74 -15.05
C LYS A 30 -1.60 -15.75 -15.59
N PRO A 31 -0.92 -14.95 -14.75
CA PRO A 31 -0.05 -13.86 -15.22
C PRO A 31 1.01 -14.30 -16.22
N LEU A 32 1.72 -15.39 -15.94
CA LEU A 32 2.75 -15.91 -16.88
C LEU A 32 2.18 -16.28 -18.24
N SER A 33 0.98 -16.87 -18.29
CA SER A 33 0.30 -17.19 -19.55
C SER A 33 -0.11 -15.92 -20.29
N SER A 34 -0.65 -14.94 -19.55
CA SER A 34 -1.06 -13.65 -20.12
C SER A 34 0.13 -12.85 -20.66
N LEU A 35 1.28 -12.86 -19.97
CA LEU A 35 2.52 -12.24 -20.42
C LEU A 35 3.04 -12.93 -21.71
N LYS A 36 2.99 -14.28 -21.78
CA LYS A 36 3.35 -15.02 -23.00
C LYS A 36 2.46 -14.65 -24.18
N ILE A 37 1.14 -14.54 -23.96
CA ILE A 37 0.20 -14.12 -25.01
C ILE A 37 0.51 -12.69 -25.45
N LEU A 38 0.76 -11.77 -24.50
CA LEU A 38 1.12 -10.38 -24.80
C LEU A 38 2.44 -10.31 -25.60
N LYS A 39 3.46 -11.09 -25.23
CA LYS A 39 4.72 -11.18 -25.96
C LYS A 39 4.51 -11.61 -27.41
N GLU A 40 3.72 -12.66 -27.64
CA GLU A 40 3.44 -13.12 -28.99
C GLU A 40 2.62 -12.10 -29.81
N ALA A 41 1.71 -11.36 -29.16
CA ALA A 41 1.00 -10.26 -29.81
C ALA A 41 1.96 -9.13 -30.23
N MET A 42 3.01 -8.85 -29.45
CA MET A 42 4.02 -7.84 -29.79
C MET A 42 4.95 -8.28 -30.94
N LYS A 43 5.15 -9.58 -31.15
CA LYS A 43 5.96 -10.11 -32.26
C LYS A 43 5.22 -10.07 -33.59
N LYS A 44 3.89 -10.16 -33.60
CA LYS A 44 3.09 -10.22 -34.81
C LYS A 44 2.91 -8.81 -35.41
N ASN A 45 3.42 -8.60 -36.61
CA ASN A 45 3.29 -7.36 -37.40
C ASN A 45 1.84 -6.92 -37.71
N THR A 46 0.83 -7.71 -37.33
CA THR A 46 -0.59 -7.39 -37.51
C THR A 46 -1.10 -6.39 -36.47
N THR A 47 -0.34 -6.12 -35.44
CA THR A 47 -0.66 -5.12 -34.44
C THR A 47 -0.23 -3.76 -34.98
N LYS A 48 -1.16 -2.94 -35.44
CA LYS A 48 -0.90 -1.51 -35.70
C LYS A 48 -0.63 -0.84 -34.36
N ILE A 49 0.63 -0.79 -33.97
CA ILE A 49 1.05 -0.12 -32.75
C ILE A 49 1.17 1.35 -33.11
N VAL A 50 0.13 2.12 -32.79
CA VAL A 50 0.13 3.57 -32.96
C VAL A 50 0.60 4.15 -31.62
N PHE A 51 1.86 4.55 -31.57
CA PHE A 51 2.43 5.20 -30.42
C PHE A 51 2.15 6.68 -30.49
N SER A 52 1.40 7.22 -29.53
CA SER A 52 1.32 8.65 -29.30
C SER A 52 2.04 8.96 -27.99
N ALA A 53 3.29 9.36 -28.06
CA ALA A 53 3.97 9.96 -26.92
C ALA A 53 3.34 11.32 -26.66
N LYS A 54 2.69 11.51 -25.52
CA LYS A 54 2.36 12.85 -25.02
C LYS A 54 3.67 13.49 -24.55
N GLN A 55 4.32 14.22 -25.41
CA GLN A 55 5.34 15.16 -24.96
C GLN A 55 4.66 16.28 -24.18
N SER A 56 5.24 16.63 -23.05
CA SER A 56 4.87 17.77 -22.19
C SER A 56 5.18 19.11 -22.85
N ASN A 57 4.59 19.37 -24.00
CA ASN A 57 4.71 20.66 -24.68
C ASN A 57 3.29 21.21 -24.93
N PRO A 58 2.90 22.36 -24.34
CA PRO A 58 1.54 22.86 -24.38
C PRO A 58 1.03 23.29 -25.76
N LYS A 59 1.83 23.18 -26.82
CA LYS A 59 1.46 23.63 -28.18
C LYS A 59 1.52 22.60 -29.30
N GLY A 60 1.55 21.29 -28.99
CA GLY A 60 1.57 20.33 -30.11
C GLY A 60 1.44 18.87 -29.68
N ASN A 61 0.27 18.27 -29.89
CA ASN A 61 0.09 16.83 -29.95
C ASN A 61 0.80 16.24 -31.19
N ARG A 62 2.12 16.10 -31.15
CA ARG A 62 2.82 15.34 -32.19
C ARG A 62 2.75 13.87 -31.84
N LYS A 63 1.93 13.13 -32.60
CA LYS A 63 1.96 11.66 -32.60
C LYS A 63 3.31 11.22 -33.13
N ARG A 64 4.14 10.61 -32.30
CA ARG A 64 5.38 9.99 -32.75
C ARG A 64 5.02 8.56 -33.18
N ILE A 65 5.17 8.26 -34.45
CA ILE A 65 5.01 6.90 -34.99
C ILE A 65 6.40 6.25 -34.91
N PHE A 66 6.53 5.20 -34.10
CA PHE A 66 7.77 4.44 -34.01
C PHE A 66 7.92 3.52 -35.22
N SER A 67 9.14 3.33 -35.65
CA SER A 67 9.46 2.44 -36.76
C SER A 67 9.30 0.97 -36.34
N ALA A 68 9.03 0.10 -37.30
CA ALA A 68 8.96 -1.35 -37.09
C ALA A 68 10.22 -1.95 -36.43
N LYS A 69 11.37 -1.26 -36.52
CA LYS A 69 12.63 -1.66 -35.89
C LYS A 69 12.62 -1.59 -34.35
N GLU A 70 11.71 -0.80 -33.75
CA GLU A 70 11.61 -0.64 -32.29
C GLU A 70 10.66 -1.68 -31.66
N LEU A 71 9.86 -2.38 -32.46
CA LEU A 71 8.91 -3.39 -32.00
C LEU A 71 9.53 -4.63 -31.34
N PRO A 72 10.69 -5.14 -31.78
CA PRO A 72 11.34 -6.28 -31.13
C PRO A 72 11.64 -6.04 -29.65
N GLN A 73 11.97 -4.83 -29.25
CA GLN A 73 12.30 -4.46 -27.86
C GLN A 73 11.14 -4.68 -26.89
N TYR A 74 9.90 -4.49 -27.31
CA TYR A 74 8.74 -4.76 -26.46
C TYR A 74 8.57 -6.23 -26.12
N ALA A 75 8.79 -7.12 -27.10
CA ALA A 75 8.73 -8.55 -26.87
C ALA A 75 9.86 -9.03 -25.95
N GLU A 76 11.05 -8.44 -26.08
CA GLU A 76 12.21 -8.71 -25.23
C GLU A 76 11.98 -8.20 -23.80
N TYR A 77 11.41 -7.01 -23.66
CA TYR A 77 11.04 -6.46 -22.37
C TYR A 77 10.05 -7.38 -21.62
N ILE A 78 9.02 -7.88 -22.31
CA ILE A 78 8.08 -8.84 -21.73
C ILE A 78 8.78 -10.16 -21.40
N GLN A 79 9.71 -10.63 -22.25
CA GLN A 79 10.49 -11.83 -21.95
C GLN A 79 11.31 -11.65 -20.67
N THR A 80 11.97 -10.51 -20.50
CA THR A 80 12.72 -10.20 -19.27
C THR A 80 11.81 -10.24 -18.02
N ILE A 81 10.57 -9.74 -18.12
CA ILE A 81 9.59 -9.85 -17.03
C ILE A 81 9.25 -11.33 -16.76
N ILE A 82 9.04 -12.15 -17.80
CA ILE A 82 8.73 -13.58 -17.65
C ILE A 82 9.89 -14.30 -16.95
N ASP A 83 11.12 -14.04 -17.35
CA ASP A 83 12.33 -14.67 -16.78
C ASP A 83 12.54 -14.28 -15.31
N LEU A 84 12.16 -13.05 -14.95
CA LEU A 84 12.27 -12.53 -13.60
C LEU A 84 11.02 -12.77 -12.74
N TYR A 85 9.94 -13.34 -13.28
CA TYR A 85 8.62 -13.31 -12.65
C TYR A 85 8.60 -13.87 -11.22
N SER A 86 9.33 -14.97 -10.98
CA SER A 86 9.43 -15.59 -9.67
C SER A 86 10.13 -14.70 -8.63
N SER A 87 11.18 -14.00 -9.05
CA SER A 87 11.99 -13.14 -8.15
C SER A 87 11.39 -11.75 -7.99
N ILE A 88 10.80 -11.20 -9.05
CA ILE A 88 10.35 -9.81 -9.07
C ILE A 88 9.21 -9.54 -8.07
N ASN A 89 8.34 -10.52 -7.79
CA ASN A 89 7.21 -10.37 -6.88
C ASN A 89 7.60 -10.37 -5.38
N LYS A 90 8.84 -10.76 -5.07
CA LYS A 90 9.43 -10.74 -3.71
C LYS A 90 10.74 -9.95 -3.62
N LEU A 91 11.05 -9.18 -4.67
CA LEU A 91 12.24 -8.34 -4.73
C LEU A 91 12.18 -7.26 -3.65
N LEU A 92 13.24 -7.14 -2.89
CA LEU A 92 13.35 -6.18 -1.78
C LEU A 92 13.57 -4.74 -2.29
N PRO A 93 13.08 -3.70 -1.59
CA PRO A 93 13.19 -2.31 -2.04
C PRO A 93 14.62 -1.88 -2.40
N TRP A 94 15.61 -2.27 -1.61
CA TRP A 94 17.03 -1.96 -1.85
C TRP A 94 17.68 -2.77 -2.99
N GLN A 95 16.92 -3.64 -3.66
CA GLN A 95 17.35 -4.39 -4.84
C GLN A 95 16.70 -3.85 -6.13
N TYR A 96 15.78 -2.89 -6.02
CA TYR A 96 15.04 -2.37 -7.19
C TYR A 96 15.96 -1.78 -8.25
N GLU A 97 16.98 -1.02 -7.84
CA GLU A 97 17.89 -0.34 -8.75
C GLU A 97 18.51 -1.27 -9.79
N GLY A 98 18.98 -2.45 -9.36
CA GLY A 98 19.57 -3.43 -10.28
C GLY A 98 18.58 -3.96 -11.33
N VAL A 99 17.31 -4.16 -10.95
CA VAL A 99 16.28 -4.59 -11.90
C VAL A 99 15.82 -3.43 -12.77
N ILE A 100 15.70 -2.23 -12.23
CA ILE A 100 15.37 -1.02 -12.99
C ILE A 100 16.39 -0.81 -14.10
N HIS A 101 17.67 -0.81 -13.75
CA HIS A 101 18.76 -0.68 -14.74
C HIS A 101 18.69 -1.75 -15.83
N ARG A 102 18.48 -3.02 -15.45
CA ARG A 102 18.32 -4.12 -16.42
C ARG A 102 17.15 -3.89 -17.37
N MET A 103 16.01 -3.41 -16.86
CA MET A 103 14.81 -3.16 -17.67
C MET A 103 14.99 -1.95 -18.61
N GLU A 104 15.70 -0.90 -18.16
CA GLU A 104 16.00 0.29 -18.95
C GLU A 104 16.99 0.03 -20.09
N LEU A 105 17.90 -0.92 -19.91
CA LEU A 105 18.79 -1.39 -20.99
C LEU A 105 18.02 -2.04 -22.15
N VAL A 106 16.88 -2.69 -21.85
CA VAL A 106 16.04 -3.33 -22.88
C VAL A 106 15.11 -2.32 -23.54
N LEU A 107 14.47 -1.43 -22.75
CA LEU A 107 13.49 -0.47 -23.26
C LEU A 107 13.54 0.82 -22.44
N LYS A 108 13.75 1.94 -23.13
CA LYS A 108 13.77 3.25 -22.47
C LYS A 108 12.42 3.59 -21.84
N PRO A 109 12.39 4.23 -20.64
CA PRO A 109 11.17 4.54 -19.89
C PRO A 109 10.12 5.32 -20.68
N GLU A 110 10.54 6.20 -21.60
CA GLU A 110 9.64 7.00 -22.45
C GLU A 110 8.69 6.15 -23.31
N TYR A 111 9.10 4.92 -23.67
CA TYR A 111 8.30 4.02 -24.47
C TYR A 111 7.22 3.25 -23.70
N LEU A 112 7.32 3.21 -22.36
CA LEU A 112 6.33 2.54 -21.51
C LEU A 112 4.95 3.21 -21.58
N ASN A 113 4.93 4.54 -21.71
CA ASN A 113 3.69 5.32 -21.77
C ASN A 113 3.17 5.51 -23.21
N ALA A 114 3.82 4.89 -24.20
CA ALA A 114 3.34 4.91 -25.56
C ALA A 114 2.01 4.17 -25.70
N ALA A 115 1.05 4.77 -26.42
CA ALA A 115 -0.23 4.15 -26.67
C ALA A 115 -0.09 3.00 -27.68
N VAL A 116 -0.51 1.80 -27.28
CA VAL A 116 -0.52 0.59 -28.09
C VAL A 116 -1.94 0.25 -28.49
N LYS A 117 -2.23 0.20 -29.78
CA LYS A 117 -3.52 -0.24 -30.30
C LYS A 117 -3.44 -1.68 -30.78
N ILE A 118 -4.09 -2.59 -30.08
CA ILE A 118 -4.19 -4.00 -30.47
C ILE A 118 -5.51 -4.22 -31.20
N ALA A 119 -5.44 -4.49 -32.49
CA ALA A 119 -6.60 -4.70 -33.37
C ALA A 119 -7.62 -3.55 -33.32
N LYS A 120 -8.92 -3.83 -33.13
CA LYS A 120 -9.99 -2.84 -33.02
C LYS A 120 -10.24 -2.33 -31.60
N ALA A 121 -9.46 -2.78 -30.61
CA ALA A 121 -9.63 -2.41 -29.22
C ALA A 121 -9.15 -0.97 -28.92
N ASP A 122 -9.55 -0.45 -27.76
CA ASP A 122 -9.09 0.84 -27.26
C ASP A 122 -7.55 0.87 -27.16
N SER A 123 -6.98 2.05 -27.31
CA SER A 123 -5.54 2.23 -27.13
C SER A 123 -5.19 2.27 -25.65
N PHE A 124 -4.32 1.36 -25.23
CA PHE A 124 -3.74 1.32 -23.90
C PHE A 124 -2.26 1.75 -23.93
N SER A 125 -1.71 2.24 -22.83
CA SER A 125 -0.27 2.36 -22.73
C SER A 125 0.37 0.96 -22.67
N PHE A 126 1.63 0.83 -23.09
CA PHE A 126 2.33 -0.45 -22.97
C PHE A 126 2.45 -0.88 -21.49
N ALA A 127 2.67 0.08 -20.59
CA ALA A 127 2.65 -0.16 -19.15
C ALA A 127 1.30 -0.73 -18.68
N ASP A 128 0.16 -0.18 -19.13
CA ASP A 128 -1.16 -0.70 -18.76
C ASP A 128 -1.41 -2.12 -19.25
N LEU A 129 -0.89 -2.48 -20.43
CA LEU A 129 -0.98 -3.84 -20.94
C LEU A 129 -0.20 -4.84 -20.08
N ILE A 130 0.99 -4.46 -19.60
CA ILE A 130 1.77 -5.27 -18.66
C ILE A 130 1.04 -5.42 -17.33
N VAL A 131 0.56 -4.31 -16.74
CA VAL A 131 -0.20 -4.31 -15.49
C VAL A 131 -1.44 -5.21 -15.59
N LYS A 132 -2.15 -5.16 -16.74
CA LYS A 132 -3.29 -6.03 -17.01
C LYS A 132 -2.87 -7.50 -17.17
N ALA A 133 -1.77 -7.78 -17.87
CA ALA A 133 -1.25 -9.13 -18.03
C ALA A 133 -0.78 -9.76 -16.71
N MET A 134 -0.23 -8.94 -15.79
CA MET A 134 0.17 -9.36 -14.44
C MET A 134 -1.03 -9.50 -13.47
N ASP A 135 -2.26 -9.24 -13.93
CA ASP A 135 -3.50 -9.31 -13.15
C ASP A 135 -3.45 -8.55 -11.81
N TYR A 136 -2.89 -7.33 -11.83
CA TYR A 136 -2.83 -6.49 -10.62
C TYR A 136 -4.21 -6.31 -9.96
N LYS A 137 -5.28 -6.23 -10.76
CA LYS A 137 -6.64 -6.12 -10.23
C LYS A 137 -7.00 -7.35 -9.39
N GLY A 138 -6.74 -8.55 -9.90
CA GLY A 138 -6.98 -9.80 -9.17
C GLY A 138 -6.11 -9.91 -7.91
N VAL A 139 -4.86 -9.45 -7.98
CA VAL A 139 -3.98 -9.38 -6.80
C VAL A 139 -4.56 -8.48 -5.73
N ARG A 140 -4.96 -7.25 -6.09
CA ARG A 140 -5.54 -6.27 -5.15
C ARG A 140 -6.83 -6.76 -4.51
N GLU A 141 -7.71 -7.39 -5.28
CA GLU A 141 -9.05 -7.74 -4.84
C GLU A 141 -9.14 -9.12 -4.15
N ASN A 142 -8.33 -10.08 -4.58
CA ASN A 142 -8.49 -11.48 -4.17
C ASN A 142 -7.29 -12.08 -3.42
N ILE A 143 -6.09 -11.49 -3.56
CA ILE A 143 -4.87 -12.06 -2.97
C ILE A 143 -4.39 -11.21 -1.77
N PHE A 144 -4.13 -9.93 -1.99
CA PHE A 144 -3.53 -9.07 -0.99
C PHE A 144 -4.37 -8.91 0.30
N PRO A 145 -5.71 -8.94 0.27
CA PRO A 145 -6.53 -8.89 1.49
C PRO A 145 -6.20 -9.99 2.51
N ASP A 146 -5.84 -11.20 2.08
CA ASP A 146 -5.41 -12.29 2.98
C ASP A 146 -4.10 -11.93 3.71
N TYR A 147 -3.18 -11.26 3.02
CA TYR A 147 -1.89 -10.84 3.59
C TYR A 147 -2.04 -9.66 4.55
N MET A 148 -3.00 -8.75 4.27
CA MET A 148 -3.33 -7.65 5.19
C MET A 148 -3.94 -8.11 6.52
N ARG A 149 -4.62 -9.25 6.55
CA ARG A 149 -5.14 -9.85 7.79
C ARG A 149 -4.04 -10.50 8.64
N ASN A 150 -2.86 -10.70 8.06
CA ASN A 150 -1.77 -11.37 8.75
C ASN A 150 -1.13 -10.45 9.79
N ASP A 151 -1.12 -10.90 11.05
CA ASP A 151 -0.57 -10.13 12.18
C ASP A 151 0.94 -9.84 12.03
N THR A 152 1.64 -10.57 11.14
CA THR A 152 3.04 -10.32 10.83
C THR A 152 3.25 -8.92 10.23
N LEU A 153 2.33 -8.43 9.39
CA LEU A 153 2.38 -7.06 8.88
C LEU A 153 1.89 -6.05 9.91
N GLY A 154 0.86 -6.41 10.67
CA GLY A 154 0.29 -5.59 11.74
C GLY A 154 -0.31 -4.26 11.27
N ILE A 155 -0.57 -4.08 9.96
CA ILE A 155 -1.07 -2.84 9.37
C ILE A 155 -2.60 -2.84 9.44
N LYS A 156 -3.16 -1.88 10.17
CA LYS A 156 -4.60 -1.63 10.28
C LYS A 156 -4.97 -0.17 10.03
N THR A 157 -3.98 0.67 9.76
CA THR A 157 -4.15 2.10 9.49
C THR A 157 -3.47 2.51 8.20
N CYS A 158 -3.84 3.65 7.66
CA CYS A 158 -3.19 4.22 6.49
C CYS A 158 -1.71 4.52 6.77
N VAL A 159 -0.82 3.95 5.96
CA VAL A 159 0.63 4.09 6.13
C VAL A 159 1.10 5.55 6.00
N TYR A 160 0.37 6.37 5.22
CA TYR A 160 0.75 7.75 4.99
C TYR A 160 0.23 8.73 6.05
N CYS A 161 -1.06 8.69 6.40
CA CYS A 161 -1.60 9.66 7.36
C CYS A 161 -1.79 9.10 8.76
N ASN A 162 -1.85 7.79 8.92
CA ASN A 162 -2.19 7.10 10.18
C ASN A 162 -3.53 7.53 10.83
N ALA A 163 -4.28 8.42 10.21
CA ALA A 163 -5.54 8.97 10.75
C ALA A 163 -6.79 8.17 10.32
N GLN A 164 -6.64 7.19 9.43
CA GLN A 164 -7.76 6.39 8.93
C GLN A 164 -7.44 4.90 8.98
N PHE A 165 -8.45 4.09 9.26
CA PHE A 165 -8.31 2.63 9.21
C PHE A 165 -8.07 2.13 7.78
N ALA A 166 -7.19 1.14 7.69
CA ALA A 166 -6.89 0.37 6.48
C ALA A 166 -7.01 -1.12 6.80
N ILE A 167 -8.24 -1.61 6.87
CA ILE A 167 -8.57 -2.96 7.35
C ILE A 167 -9.18 -3.83 6.26
N THR A 168 -9.01 -5.13 6.40
CA THR A 168 -9.76 -6.14 5.64
C THR A 168 -10.88 -6.68 6.51
N ALA A 169 -12.13 -6.51 6.07
CA ALA A 169 -13.30 -7.07 6.71
C ALA A 169 -13.71 -8.39 6.05
N GLU A 170 -14.16 -9.33 6.84
CA GLU A 170 -14.77 -10.57 6.37
C GLU A 170 -16.28 -10.36 6.25
N THR A 171 -16.83 -10.60 5.09
CA THR A 171 -18.25 -10.42 4.81
C THR A 171 -18.87 -11.66 4.22
N GLU A 172 -20.12 -11.92 4.55
CA GLU A 172 -20.87 -12.94 3.83
C GLU A 172 -21.20 -12.47 2.42
N PRO A 173 -21.11 -13.35 1.40
CA PRO A 173 -21.45 -12.99 0.04
C PRO A 173 -22.93 -12.64 -0.07
N ALA A 174 -23.25 -11.47 -0.64
CA ALA A 174 -24.61 -11.04 -0.90
C ALA A 174 -25.37 -12.09 -1.76
N LEU A 175 -26.61 -12.37 -1.38
CA LEU A 175 -27.49 -13.26 -2.15
C LEU A 175 -27.98 -12.51 -3.39
N THR A 176 -27.58 -12.95 -4.58
CA THR A 176 -28.20 -12.44 -5.81
C THR A 176 -29.66 -12.99 -5.95
N PRO A 177 -30.55 -12.26 -6.62
CA PRO A 177 -31.94 -12.74 -6.86
C PRO A 177 -32.00 -14.12 -7.50
N ALA A 178 -31.09 -14.44 -8.40
CA ALA A 178 -30.97 -15.76 -9.04
C ALA A 178 -30.58 -16.85 -8.04
N MET A 179 -29.76 -16.54 -7.05
CA MET A 179 -29.36 -17.46 -5.97
C MET A 179 -30.49 -17.69 -4.98
N ILE A 180 -31.31 -16.68 -4.71
CA ILE A 180 -32.49 -16.77 -3.87
C ILE A 180 -33.54 -17.70 -4.54
N LYS A 181 -33.78 -17.52 -5.85
CA LYS A 181 -34.67 -18.42 -6.63
C LYS A 181 -34.21 -19.89 -6.64
N LYS A 182 -32.88 -20.15 -6.75
CA LYS A 182 -32.34 -21.50 -6.69
C LYS A 182 -32.50 -22.15 -5.29
N ARG A 183 -32.46 -21.34 -4.21
CA ARG A 183 -32.70 -21.84 -2.83
C ARG A 183 -34.11 -22.34 -2.61
N GLY A 184 -35.11 -21.65 -3.16
CA GLY A 184 -36.54 -22.07 -3.03
C GLY A 184 -36.89 -23.41 -3.72
N LYS A 185 -36.07 -23.84 -4.70
CA LYS A 185 -36.30 -25.10 -5.42
C LYS A 185 -35.63 -26.34 -4.82
N ARG A 186 -34.77 -26.21 -3.80
CA ARG A 186 -34.08 -27.36 -3.15
C ARG A 186 -34.63 -27.58 -1.74
N ARG A 187 -35.83 -28.16 -1.63
CA ARG A 187 -36.34 -28.67 -0.36
C ARG A 187 -35.46 -29.85 0.10
N GLY A 188 -34.89 -29.75 1.32
CA GLY A 188 -34.26 -30.87 2.04
C GLY A 188 -32.74 -30.89 2.17
N ARG A 189 -31.95 -29.98 1.52
CA ARG A 189 -30.50 -29.89 1.77
C ARG A 189 -30.17 -28.72 2.69
N LYS A 190 -29.47 -29.00 3.81
CA LYS A 190 -28.89 -27.95 4.67
C LYS A 190 -28.03 -27.02 3.79
N PRO A 191 -28.18 -25.70 3.92
CA PRO A 191 -27.33 -24.74 3.18
C PRO A 191 -25.87 -25.02 3.56
N GLN A 192 -25.02 -25.28 2.56
CA GLN A 192 -23.57 -25.29 2.77
C GLN A 192 -23.13 -23.88 3.16
N PRO A 193 -22.31 -23.74 4.21
CA PRO A 193 -21.71 -22.45 4.54
C PRO A 193 -20.92 -21.94 3.33
N ARG A 194 -21.12 -20.68 2.97
CA ARG A 194 -20.41 -20.07 1.86
C ARG A 194 -19.05 -19.60 2.35
N PRO A 195 -18.02 -19.68 1.52
CA PRO A 195 -16.77 -19.07 1.87
C PRO A 195 -17.00 -17.57 2.04
N ALA A 196 -16.52 -17.02 3.14
CA ALA A 196 -16.55 -15.59 3.38
C ALA A 196 -15.76 -14.85 2.31
N ILE A 197 -16.22 -13.66 1.97
CA ILE A 197 -15.54 -12.77 1.03
C ILE A 197 -14.75 -11.74 1.84
N LEU A 198 -13.48 -11.58 1.51
CA LEU A 198 -12.65 -10.54 2.07
C LEU A 198 -12.91 -9.21 1.36
N ARG A 199 -13.27 -8.19 2.12
CA ARG A 199 -13.47 -6.82 1.62
C ARG A 199 -12.40 -5.91 2.16
N ALA A 200 -11.56 -5.40 1.28
CA ALA A 200 -10.58 -4.38 1.62
C ALA A 200 -11.25 -3.01 1.80
N ASN A 201 -11.01 -2.37 2.95
CA ASN A 201 -11.40 -0.97 3.21
C ASN A 201 -10.16 -0.07 3.15
N TYR A 202 -9.35 -0.27 2.11
CA TYR A 202 -8.14 0.49 1.80
C TYR A 202 -7.87 0.38 0.31
N GLU A 203 -6.98 1.21 -0.17
CA GLU A 203 -6.40 1.11 -1.51
C GLU A 203 -4.94 0.65 -1.41
N LEU A 204 -4.43 0.05 -2.48
CA LEU A 204 -3.01 -0.29 -2.61
C LEU A 204 -2.35 0.73 -3.52
N ASP A 205 -1.54 1.57 -2.92
CA ASP A 205 -0.63 2.43 -3.65
C ASP A 205 0.64 1.67 -4.03
N HIS A 206 1.38 2.22 -5.00
CA HIS A 206 2.67 1.72 -5.42
C HIS A 206 3.77 2.68 -4.98
N ASN A 207 4.73 2.20 -4.21
CA ASN A 207 5.90 3.01 -3.85
C ASN A 207 6.58 3.55 -5.12
N LEU A 208 6.95 2.65 -6.03
CA LEU A 208 7.36 2.97 -7.39
C LEU A 208 6.16 2.88 -8.32
N PRO A 209 5.77 3.97 -9.01
CA PRO A 209 4.53 4.04 -9.78
C PRO A 209 4.47 2.97 -10.88
N LYS A 210 3.35 2.25 -10.98
CA LYS A 210 3.13 1.22 -12.00
C LYS A 210 3.15 1.73 -13.44
N SER A 211 2.97 3.04 -13.66
CA SER A 211 3.10 3.66 -14.97
C SER A 211 4.54 3.71 -15.46
N SER A 212 5.50 3.81 -14.55
CA SER A 212 6.94 3.85 -14.83
C SER A 212 7.63 2.51 -14.60
N TYR A 213 7.11 1.73 -13.65
CA TYR A 213 7.65 0.42 -13.25
C TYR A 213 6.56 -0.67 -13.30
N PRO A 214 5.96 -0.94 -14.48
CA PRO A 214 4.81 -1.85 -14.58
C PRO A 214 5.11 -3.28 -14.13
N TYR A 215 6.36 -3.72 -14.24
CA TYR A 215 6.84 -5.03 -13.80
C TYR A 215 6.90 -5.18 -12.26
N LEU A 216 6.86 -4.07 -11.50
CA LEU A 216 6.76 -4.07 -10.03
C LEU A 216 5.33 -3.90 -9.53
N CYS A 217 4.32 -3.89 -10.41
CA CYS A 217 2.94 -3.62 -10.02
C CYS A 217 2.33 -4.65 -9.07
N THR A 218 2.88 -5.85 -9.03
CA THR A 218 2.48 -6.93 -8.12
C THR A 218 3.58 -7.33 -7.12
N ASN A 219 4.68 -6.56 -7.04
CA ASN A 219 5.72 -6.82 -6.06
C ASN A 219 5.20 -6.56 -4.65
N PHE A 220 5.40 -7.52 -3.72
CA PHE A 220 4.90 -7.47 -2.35
C PHE A 220 5.32 -6.20 -1.60
N TYR A 221 6.59 -5.82 -1.71
CA TYR A 221 7.17 -4.68 -1.01
C TYR A 221 6.89 -3.33 -1.68
N ASN A 222 6.41 -3.35 -2.92
CA ASN A 222 6.01 -2.14 -3.65
C ASN A 222 4.55 -1.74 -3.37
N LEU A 223 3.76 -2.64 -2.75
CA LEU A 223 2.35 -2.41 -2.45
C LEU A 223 2.18 -1.81 -1.06
N ILE A 224 1.63 -0.61 -0.98
CA ILE A 224 1.46 0.16 0.25
C ILE A 224 -0.03 0.34 0.56
N PRO A 225 -0.54 -0.25 1.65
CA PRO A 225 -1.91 -0.05 2.09
C PRO A 225 -2.13 1.39 2.57
N CYS A 226 -3.10 2.06 2.00
CA CYS A 226 -3.41 3.44 2.36
C CYS A 226 -4.90 3.76 2.18
N CYS A 227 -5.34 4.89 2.73
CA CYS A 227 -6.69 5.37 2.49
C CYS A 227 -6.83 5.96 1.08
N SER A 228 -8.06 6.03 0.58
CA SER A 228 -8.35 6.53 -0.77
C SER A 228 -7.93 7.99 -0.98
N SER A 229 -8.03 8.81 0.07
CA SER A 229 -7.60 10.21 0.03
C SER A 229 -6.09 10.31 -0.21
N CYS A 230 -5.29 9.64 0.61
CA CYS A 230 -3.83 9.63 0.46
C CYS A 230 -3.40 9.05 -0.90
N ASN A 231 -4.02 7.95 -1.34
CA ASN A 231 -3.71 7.37 -2.65
C ASN A 231 -3.95 8.35 -3.81
N LYS A 232 -5.08 9.06 -3.80
CA LYS A 232 -5.39 10.08 -4.80
C LYS A 232 -4.40 11.23 -4.78
N HIS A 233 -4.05 11.74 -3.61
CA HIS A 233 -3.12 12.86 -3.46
C HIS A 233 -1.69 12.48 -3.84
N LYS A 234 -1.23 11.29 -3.48
CA LYS A 234 0.09 10.79 -3.91
C LYS A 234 0.15 10.61 -5.42
N SER A 235 -0.87 9.96 -6.00
CA SER A 235 -0.92 9.71 -7.45
C SER A 235 0.38 9.05 -7.95
N LYS A 236 0.98 9.58 -9.01
CA LYS A 236 2.24 9.11 -9.61
C LYS A 236 3.49 9.85 -9.11
N TYR A 237 3.35 10.74 -8.14
CA TYR A 237 4.48 11.50 -7.65
C TYR A 237 5.39 10.61 -6.80
N PRO A 238 6.70 10.64 -7.02
CA PRO A 238 7.64 9.95 -6.17
C PRO A 238 7.61 10.55 -4.76
N LEU A 239 7.85 9.72 -3.78
CA LEU A 239 7.99 10.10 -2.38
C LEU A 239 9.22 9.37 -1.85
N ASP A 240 10.11 10.07 -1.19
CA ASP A 240 11.31 9.46 -0.59
C ASP A 240 10.96 8.75 0.72
N PHE A 241 9.99 7.86 0.62
CA PHE A 241 9.53 7.02 1.72
C PHE A 241 9.24 5.61 1.22
N THR A 242 9.90 4.64 1.81
CA THR A 242 9.57 3.22 1.65
C THR A 242 8.98 2.67 2.94
N LEU A 243 7.92 1.87 2.84
CA LEU A 243 7.30 1.23 4.01
C LEU A 243 8.26 0.24 4.68
N TYR A 244 9.13 -0.40 3.91
CA TYR A 244 9.99 -1.48 4.38
C TYR A 244 11.43 -1.01 4.52
N ALA A 245 12.02 -1.25 5.72
CA ALA A 245 13.40 -0.92 6.05
C ALA A 245 14.27 -2.16 6.17
N LYS A 246 15.55 -2.02 5.83
CA LYS A 246 16.56 -3.07 5.99
C LYS A 246 16.97 -3.24 7.44
N ASN A 247 17.14 -2.13 8.15
CA ASN A 247 17.67 -2.05 9.52
C ASN A 247 16.67 -1.38 10.47
N GLY A 248 16.87 -1.59 11.79
CA GLY A 248 16.05 -1.00 12.83
C GLY A 248 16.23 0.52 13.01
N ASP A 249 17.38 1.06 12.59
CA ASP A 249 17.74 2.47 12.83
C ASP A 249 16.93 3.47 11.97
N GLU A 250 16.29 2.99 10.90
CA GLU A 250 15.51 3.83 9.98
C GLU A 250 13.99 3.72 10.19
N LEU A 251 13.54 3.16 11.32
CA LEU A 251 12.14 2.78 11.49
C LEU A 251 11.19 3.97 11.58
N GLU A 252 11.64 5.06 12.19
CA GLU A 252 10.80 6.21 12.49
C GLU A 252 11.37 7.49 11.88
N PRO A 253 11.35 7.62 10.55
CA PRO A 253 11.89 8.82 9.89
C PRO A 253 11.12 10.08 10.26
N LEU A 254 9.84 9.94 10.62
CA LEU A 254 8.94 11.03 10.97
C LEU A 254 8.34 10.80 12.35
N TYR A 255 8.16 11.89 13.10
CA TYR A 255 7.47 11.88 14.40
C TYR A 255 6.59 13.11 14.52
N PHE A 256 5.63 13.05 15.43
CA PHE A 256 4.83 14.21 15.81
C PHE A 256 5.45 14.91 17.03
N GLU A 257 5.52 16.22 16.96
CA GLU A 257 5.99 17.08 18.03
C GLU A 257 4.87 18.01 18.48
N LEU A 258 4.69 18.14 19.80
CA LEU A 258 3.86 19.17 20.37
C LEU A 258 4.73 20.40 20.58
N PRO A 259 4.39 21.58 20.01
CA PRO A 259 5.17 22.80 20.18
C PRO A 259 5.41 23.11 21.67
N THR A 260 6.63 23.50 22.00
CA THR A 260 7.05 23.75 23.38
C THR A 260 6.16 24.76 24.09
N ASP A 261 5.72 25.80 23.40
CA ASP A 261 4.83 26.84 23.96
C ASP A 261 3.46 26.26 24.37
N ASP A 262 2.92 25.34 23.58
CA ASP A 262 1.64 24.69 23.86
C ASP A 262 1.78 23.73 25.06
N LEU A 263 2.90 23.00 25.11
CA LEU A 263 3.22 22.13 26.23
C LEU A 263 3.38 22.95 27.54
N LEU A 264 4.08 24.08 27.51
CA LEU A 264 4.25 24.98 28.63
C LEU A 264 2.91 25.58 29.09
N LYS A 265 2.06 26.03 28.17
CA LYS A 265 0.71 26.52 28.50
C LYS A 265 -0.11 25.46 29.21
N PHE A 266 -0.04 24.22 28.73
CA PHE A 266 -0.72 23.09 29.36
C PHE A 266 -0.17 22.81 30.76
N GLN A 267 1.15 22.70 30.92
CA GLN A 267 1.79 22.41 32.22
C GLN A 267 1.57 23.48 33.26
N LEU A 268 1.62 24.75 32.87
CA LEU A 268 1.52 25.87 33.81
C LEU A 268 0.08 26.29 34.16
N ARG A 269 -0.84 26.19 33.23
CA ARG A 269 -2.17 26.74 33.31
C ARG A 269 -3.29 25.75 33.02
N HIS A 270 -2.95 24.52 32.60
CA HIS A 270 -3.89 23.50 32.14
C HIS A 270 -4.81 24.00 31.01
N VAL A 271 -4.30 24.97 30.21
CA VAL A 271 -5.02 25.53 29.06
C VAL A 271 -4.73 24.67 27.84
N CYS A 272 -5.79 24.19 27.23
CA CYS A 272 -5.73 23.30 26.06
C CYS A 272 -6.27 23.95 24.77
N GLY A 273 -6.49 25.28 24.77
CA GLY A 273 -7.01 25.97 23.58
C GLY A 273 -5.94 26.05 22.48
N GLY A 274 -6.27 25.52 21.28
CA GLY A 274 -5.39 25.59 20.11
C GLY A 274 -4.22 24.62 20.09
N LEU A 275 -4.26 23.55 20.92
CA LEU A 275 -3.26 22.48 20.86
C LEU A 275 -3.21 21.86 19.46
N HIS A 276 -2.03 21.75 18.91
CA HIS A 276 -1.78 21.08 17.64
C HIS A 276 -0.45 20.34 17.70
N VAL A 277 -0.29 19.33 16.87
CA VAL A 277 0.97 18.62 16.68
C VAL A 277 1.50 18.91 15.30
N GLU A 278 2.80 18.95 15.16
CA GLU A 278 3.51 19.15 13.90
C GLU A 278 4.29 17.91 13.53
N LEU A 279 4.27 17.56 12.24
CA LEU A 279 5.09 16.49 11.72
C LEU A 279 6.52 16.97 11.51
N LYS A 280 7.50 16.26 12.06
CA LYS A 280 8.92 16.60 11.99
C LYS A 280 9.76 15.43 11.46
N ASP A 281 10.88 15.76 10.84
CA ASP A 281 11.93 14.80 10.46
C ASP A 281 12.79 14.47 11.68
N ARG A 282 13.08 13.17 11.87
CA ARG A 282 13.94 12.75 13.00
C ARG A 282 15.41 13.07 12.78
N VAL A 283 15.89 13.03 11.56
CA VAL A 283 17.33 13.15 11.20
C VAL A 283 17.56 14.36 10.30
N GLY A 284 16.75 15.40 10.39
CA GLY A 284 16.83 16.54 9.48
C GLY A 284 16.56 16.13 8.03
N GLY A 285 15.78 16.90 7.32
CA GLY A 285 15.40 16.56 5.96
C GLY A 285 14.17 17.35 5.51
N THR A 286 13.60 16.96 4.39
CA THR A 286 12.40 17.57 3.79
C THR A 286 11.22 16.62 3.72
N LEU A 287 11.33 15.42 4.29
CA LEU A 287 10.29 14.39 4.18
C LEU A 287 9.00 14.81 4.89
N ALA A 288 9.09 15.47 6.06
CA ALA A 288 7.93 16.00 6.76
C ALA A 288 7.21 17.07 5.92
N GLU A 289 7.96 17.97 5.29
CA GLU A 289 7.40 18.98 4.39
C GLU A 289 6.74 18.33 3.16
N GLU A 290 7.35 17.31 2.58
CA GLU A 290 6.79 16.55 1.46
C GLU A 290 5.48 15.86 1.85
N PHE A 291 5.44 15.23 3.04
CA PHE A 291 4.23 14.60 3.58
C PHE A 291 3.13 15.64 3.82
N ASN A 292 3.44 16.78 4.42
CA ASN A 292 2.49 17.86 4.64
C ASN A 292 1.96 18.43 3.33
N LYS A 293 2.85 18.72 2.39
CA LYS A 293 2.46 19.22 1.07
C LYS A 293 1.56 18.23 0.31
N ARG A 294 1.81 16.93 0.48
CA ARG A 294 1.11 15.88 -0.25
C ARG A 294 -0.16 15.41 0.41
N PHE A 295 -0.14 15.22 1.72
CA PHE A 295 -1.19 14.55 2.48
C PHE A 295 -1.89 15.45 3.47
N ALA A 296 -1.45 16.70 3.61
CA ALA A 296 -1.99 17.66 4.59
C ALA A 296 -2.02 17.11 6.02
N ILE A 297 -0.89 16.51 6.48
CA ILE A 297 -0.85 15.82 7.78
C ILE A 297 -1.14 16.77 8.94
N ASP A 298 -0.41 17.90 9.03
CA ASP A 298 -0.65 18.87 10.12
C ASP A 298 -2.08 19.42 10.13
N PRO A 299 -2.68 19.81 8.97
CA PRO A 299 -4.10 20.15 8.92
C PRO A 299 -5.04 19.04 9.40
N ILE A 300 -4.78 17.78 9.03
CA ILE A 300 -5.60 16.64 9.50
C ILE A 300 -5.51 16.51 11.03
N TYR A 301 -4.29 16.55 11.57
CA TYR A 301 -4.09 16.38 13.02
C TYR A 301 -4.52 17.59 13.85
N LYS A 302 -4.63 18.77 13.23
CA LYS A 302 -5.25 19.94 13.86
C LYS A 302 -6.73 19.71 14.19
N GLU A 303 -7.45 18.97 13.32
CA GLU A 303 -8.84 18.57 13.57
C GLU A 303 -8.96 17.52 14.69
N HIS A 304 -7.86 16.86 15.08
CA HIS A 304 -7.77 15.92 16.20
C HIS A 304 -7.29 16.58 17.51
N SER A 305 -7.47 17.90 17.65
CA SER A 305 -7.02 18.65 18.83
C SER A 305 -7.67 18.19 20.15
N GLU A 306 -8.92 17.72 20.06
CA GLU A 306 -9.63 17.18 21.23
C GLU A 306 -9.01 15.89 21.74
N GLU A 307 -8.68 14.96 20.84
CA GLU A 307 -8.02 13.70 21.17
C GLU A 307 -6.62 13.95 21.74
N ILE A 308 -5.88 14.92 21.19
CA ILE A 308 -4.57 15.33 21.71
C ILE A 308 -4.70 15.87 23.14
N ARG A 309 -5.71 16.72 23.39
CA ARG A 309 -6.03 17.24 24.72
C ARG A 309 -6.35 16.12 25.71
N GLU A 310 -7.17 15.16 25.30
CA GLU A 310 -7.50 14.02 26.15
C GLU A 310 -6.26 13.18 26.49
N LEU A 311 -5.37 12.95 25.54
CA LEU A 311 -4.13 12.23 25.77
C LEU A 311 -3.22 12.95 26.77
N LEU A 312 -3.09 14.28 26.67
CA LEU A 312 -2.32 15.09 27.62
C LEU A 312 -2.90 15.03 29.03
N TRP A 313 -4.24 15.15 29.16
CA TRP A 313 -4.92 15.00 30.44
C TRP A 313 -4.75 13.62 31.03
N ARG A 314 -4.86 12.56 30.22
CA ARG A 314 -4.63 11.19 30.68
C ARG A 314 -3.19 11.00 31.15
N HIS A 315 -2.21 11.53 30.43
CA HIS A 315 -0.81 11.49 30.83
C HIS A 315 -0.57 12.24 32.15
N TYR A 316 -1.23 13.38 32.33
CA TYR A 316 -1.12 14.19 33.57
C TYR A 316 -1.76 13.50 34.79
N ILE A 317 -2.97 12.96 34.65
CA ILE A 317 -3.73 12.30 35.69
C ILE A 317 -3.10 10.95 36.08
N TYR A 318 -2.73 10.16 35.08
CA TYR A 318 -2.17 8.82 35.28
C TYR A 318 -0.64 8.86 35.25
N SER A 319 -0.03 9.46 36.27
CA SER A 319 1.41 9.43 36.47
C SER A 319 1.93 7.99 36.71
N SER A 320 3.21 7.77 36.56
CA SER A 320 3.83 6.43 36.77
C SER A 320 3.50 5.85 38.14
N SER A 321 3.46 6.70 39.19
CA SER A 321 3.07 6.32 40.57
C SER A 321 1.57 6.00 40.66
N GLY A 322 0.70 6.76 39.99
CA GLY A 322 -0.73 6.50 39.92
C GLY A 322 -1.05 5.17 39.23
N ILE A 323 -0.34 4.87 38.12
CA ILE A 323 -0.47 3.58 37.41
C ILE A 323 0.01 2.42 38.31
N ALA A 324 1.11 2.60 39.03
CA ALA A 324 1.60 1.59 39.99
C ALA A 324 0.61 1.32 41.07
N ALA A 325 0.02 2.37 41.66
CA ALA A 325 -1.01 2.25 42.67
C ALA A 325 -2.29 1.56 42.17
N LEU A 326 -2.72 1.86 40.93
CA LEU A 326 -3.84 1.16 40.29
C LEU A 326 -3.55 -0.33 40.12
N LYS A 327 -2.36 -0.68 39.63
CA LYS A 327 -1.95 -2.10 39.49
C LYS A 327 -1.93 -2.83 40.82
N ASP A 328 -1.43 -2.17 41.87
CA ASP A 328 -1.36 -2.77 43.19
C ASP A 328 -2.72 -2.91 43.84
N GLY A 329 -3.58 -1.90 43.75
CA GLY A 329 -4.93 -1.91 44.33
C GLY A 329 -5.91 -2.87 43.59
N PHE A 330 -5.66 -3.21 42.34
CA PHE A 330 -6.53 -4.04 41.54
C PHE A 330 -5.78 -5.25 40.92
N LYS A 331 -4.91 -5.91 41.72
CA LYS A 331 -4.10 -7.05 41.23
C LYS A 331 -4.90 -8.14 40.55
N ASP A 332 -6.07 -8.46 41.11
CA ASP A 332 -6.93 -9.53 40.59
C ASP A 332 -7.65 -9.13 39.27
N LEU A 333 -7.78 -7.83 39.01
CA LEU A 333 -8.42 -7.31 37.80
C LEU A 333 -7.44 -7.25 36.63
N PHE A 334 -6.18 -6.96 36.88
CA PHE A 334 -5.14 -6.82 35.90
C PHE A 334 -4.29 -8.11 35.82
N GLN A 335 -4.88 -9.15 35.23
CA GLN A 335 -4.20 -10.43 35.03
C GLN A 335 -2.97 -10.30 34.12
N ASP A 336 -2.08 -11.29 34.17
CA ASP A 336 -0.88 -11.34 33.36
C ASP A 336 -1.16 -11.10 31.86
N GLY A 337 -0.45 -10.11 31.30
CA GLY A 337 -0.60 -9.70 29.90
C GLY A 337 -1.56 -8.55 29.65
N PHE A 338 -2.24 -8.01 30.68
CA PHE A 338 -3.07 -6.82 30.50
C PHE A 338 -2.21 -5.56 30.37
N ASP A 339 -2.31 -4.88 29.23
CA ASP A 339 -1.62 -3.63 28.98
C ASP A 339 -2.43 -2.44 29.52
N ILE A 340 -2.14 -2.06 30.78
CA ILE A 340 -2.81 -0.96 31.44
C ILE A 340 -2.54 0.40 30.76
N ASN A 341 -1.34 0.57 30.18
CA ASN A 341 -1.02 1.80 29.46
C ASN A 341 -1.92 1.95 28.23
N ARG A 342 -2.11 0.87 27.48
CA ARG A 342 -3.05 0.83 26.36
C ARG A 342 -4.49 1.13 26.81
N PHE A 343 -4.91 0.58 27.94
CA PHE A 343 -6.24 0.83 28.50
C PHE A 343 -6.42 2.32 28.85
N ILE A 344 -5.45 2.91 29.55
CA ILE A 344 -5.50 4.31 29.97
C ILE A 344 -5.39 5.25 28.77
N LEU A 345 -4.42 5.05 27.90
CA LEU A 345 -4.20 5.92 26.74
C LEU A 345 -5.24 5.72 25.64
N GLY A 346 -5.92 4.58 25.61
CA GLY A 346 -6.86 4.24 24.54
C GLY A 346 -6.19 3.93 23.21
N THR A 347 -4.85 3.92 23.16
CA THR A 347 -4.05 3.63 21.97
C THR A 347 -2.80 2.85 22.34
N TYR A 348 -2.03 2.43 21.34
CA TYR A 348 -0.76 1.74 21.56
C TYR A 348 0.35 2.75 21.84
N ALA A 349 1.03 2.61 22.99
CA ALA A 349 2.17 3.44 23.36
C ALA A 349 3.47 3.01 22.64
N ASP A 350 3.58 1.73 22.27
CA ASP A 350 4.78 1.19 21.62
C ASP A 350 4.79 1.55 20.14
N ALA A 351 5.87 2.16 19.68
CA ALA A 351 6.06 2.57 18.31
C ALA A 351 5.90 1.40 17.28
N LYS A 352 6.24 0.16 17.67
CA LYS A 352 6.04 -1.02 16.81
C LYS A 352 4.57 -1.30 16.49
N ASP A 353 3.66 -0.78 17.27
CA ASP A 353 2.22 -1.02 17.18
C ASP A 353 1.44 0.16 16.56
N VAL A 354 2.15 1.21 16.10
CA VAL A 354 1.55 2.45 15.56
C VAL A 354 0.55 2.20 14.41
N PHE A 355 0.72 1.15 13.64
CA PHE A 355 -0.22 0.82 12.56
C PHE A 355 -1.44 0.00 13.00
N LYS A 356 -1.55 -0.36 14.26
CA LYS A 356 -2.67 -1.17 14.74
C LYS A 356 -3.92 -0.35 15.01
N ARG A 357 -3.78 0.95 15.25
CA ARG A 357 -4.88 1.88 15.51
C ARG A 357 -4.48 3.30 15.10
N PRO A 358 -5.42 4.10 14.48
CA PRO A 358 -5.24 5.53 14.27
C PRO A 358 -5.00 6.29 15.55
#